data_3209989c1d01870633745d805a114a1f
#
_entry.id   3209989c1d01870633745d805a114a1f
#
_cell.length_a   1.000
_cell.length_b   1.000
_cell.length_c   1.000
_cell.angle_alpha   90.00
_cell.angle_beta   90.00
_cell.angle_gamma   90.00
#
_symmetry.space_group_name_H-M   'P 1'
#
loop_
_entity.id
_entity.type
_entity.pdbx_description
1 polymer ?
#
loop_
_entity_poly.entity_id
_entity_poly.type
_entity_poly.pdbx_seq_one_letter_code
_entity_poly.pdbx_strand_id
1 'polypeptide(L)'
;MAYFLQQLINGIALGSIYGLIAIGYTMVYGIIGMINFAHGDIFMVGAFIALIAFLLLMSLGMTMIPLALVIVLIVAMALTAVWGWTVERIAYRPLRESFRLAPLITAIGMSIVLQNFIQVSQGARVKPLQPVVTGGYTLFQEGDFAVNLSNIQILIVVTTLVLMTVFWLIITRTALGRSQRACEQDRLMASLSGVNVDRTISLTFAIGAALAAVAGLLYLLYYGVIDFYIGFVAGIKAFTAAVFGGIGSLPGAMLGGLVIGLIETFWSAYFTIEYKDVAAFSMLAIVLIFFPTGLLGRPEVEKV
;
A
#
# COMPACT_ATOMS: atom_id res chain seq x y z
N MET A 1 23.05 1.03 -21.96
CA MET A 1 22.97 0.14 -20.77
C MET A 1 22.63 0.94 -19.51
N ALA A 2 23.26 2.07 -19.28
CA ALA A 2 23.03 2.94 -18.11
C ALA A 2 21.57 3.37 -17.94
N TYR A 3 20.92 3.82 -19.01
CA TYR A 3 19.50 4.23 -18.96
C TYR A 3 18.57 3.10 -18.50
N PHE A 4 18.77 1.86 -18.97
CA PHE A 4 18.02 0.70 -18.52
C PHE A 4 18.21 0.43 -17.02
N LEU A 5 19.45 0.50 -16.52
CA LEU A 5 19.75 0.31 -15.10
C LEU A 5 19.09 1.39 -14.24
N GLN A 6 19.08 2.65 -14.71
CA GLN A 6 18.39 3.72 -13.98
C GLN A 6 16.88 3.45 -13.88
N GLN A 7 16.24 2.99 -14.98
CA GLN A 7 14.81 2.66 -14.94
C GLN A 7 14.51 1.43 -14.08
N LEU A 8 15.42 0.47 -14.03
CA LEU A 8 15.29 -0.66 -13.12
C LEU A 8 15.29 -0.21 -11.65
N ILE A 9 16.21 0.66 -11.26
CA ILE A 9 16.28 1.23 -9.91
C ILE A 9 14.99 2.01 -9.59
N ASN A 10 14.55 2.86 -10.50
CA ASN A 10 13.31 3.64 -10.34
C ASN A 10 12.10 2.72 -10.19
N GLY A 11 12.00 1.68 -11.02
CA GLY A 11 10.91 0.71 -11.00
C GLY A 11 10.87 -0.14 -9.73
N ILE A 12 12.03 -0.53 -9.19
CA ILE A 12 12.11 -1.23 -7.90
C ILE A 12 11.64 -0.33 -6.76
N ALA A 13 12.06 0.94 -6.76
CA ALA A 13 11.62 1.89 -5.72
C ALA A 13 10.10 2.12 -5.77
N LEU A 14 9.54 2.40 -6.95
CA LEU A 14 8.11 2.60 -7.15
C LEU A 14 7.31 1.32 -6.82
N GLY A 15 7.78 0.19 -7.32
CA GLY A 15 7.16 -1.12 -7.07
C GLY A 15 7.19 -1.52 -5.60
N SER A 16 8.19 -1.10 -4.85
CA SER A 16 8.26 -1.31 -3.40
C SER A 16 7.14 -0.55 -2.68
N ILE A 17 6.83 0.68 -3.08
CA ILE A 17 5.69 1.45 -2.53
C ILE A 17 4.36 0.74 -2.85
N TYR A 18 4.14 0.36 -4.10
CA TYR A 18 2.93 -0.38 -4.49
C TYR A 18 2.82 -1.73 -3.77
N GLY A 19 3.94 -2.42 -3.56
CA GLY A 19 4.00 -3.66 -2.80
C GLY A 19 3.55 -3.50 -1.34
N LEU A 20 3.95 -2.42 -0.67
CA LEU A 20 3.51 -2.14 0.71
C LEU A 20 1.99 -1.92 0.78
N ILE A 21 1.42 -1.17 -0.15
CA ILE A 21 -0.03 -0.97 -0.22
C ILE A 21 -0.72 -2.30 -0.54
N ALA A 22 -0.20 -3.08 -1.48
CA ALA A 22 -0.73 -4.36 -1.90
C ALA A 22 -0.73 -5.42 -0.78
N ILE A 23 0.28 -5.40 0.09
CA ILE A 23 0.31 -6.24 1.31
C ILE A 23 -0.89 -5.90 2.21
N GLY A 24 -1.18 -4.61 2.42
CA GLY A 24 -2.34 -4.17 3.19
C GLY A 24 -3.67 -4.64 2.58
N TYR A 25 -3.82 -4.54 1.25
CA TYR A 25 -4.98 -5.10 0.52
C TYR A 25 -5.13 -6.59 0.74
N THR A 26 -4.06 -7.34 0.55
CA THR A 26 -4.04 -8.80 0.67
C THR A 26 -4.40 -9.26 2.08
N MET A 27 -3.92 -8.57 3.12
CA MET A 27 -4.26 -8.88 4.52
C MET A 27 -5.75 -8.69 4.81
N VAL A 28 -6.32 -7.58 4.37
CA VAL A 28 -7.74 -7.28 4.59
C VAL A 28 -8.62 -8.22 3.78
N TYR A 29 -8.26 -8.48 2.52
CA TYR A 29 -8.99 -9.44 1.68
C TYR A 29 -9.00 -10.85 2.28
N GLY A 30 -7.86 -11.34 2.75
CA GLY A 30 -7.74 -12.69 3.32
C GLY A 30 -8.74 -12.95 4.44
N ILE A 31 -8.99 -11.93 5.30
CA ILE A 31 -9.88 -12.11 6.45
C ILE A 31 -11.36 -11.82 6.16
N ILE A 32 -11.66 -10.91 5.19
CA ILE A 32 -13.03 -10.53 4.86
C ILE A 32 -13.55 -11.27 3.64
N GLY A 33 -12.67 -11.70 2.73
CA GLY A 33 -13.02 -12.31 1.45
C GLY A 33 -13.56 -11.30 0.42
N MET A 34 -13.31 -10.01 0.64
CA MET A 34 -13.79 -8.93 -0.25
C MET A 34 -12.76 -7.82 -0.37
N ILE A 35 -12.79 -7.14 -1.52
CA ILE A 35 -11.87 -6.06 -1.85
C ILE A 35 -12.29 -4.79 -1.11
N ASN A 36 -11.36 -4.20 -0.37
CA ASN A 36 -11.54 -2.91 0.29
C ASN A 36 -11.01 -1.77 -0.58
N PHE A 37 -11.82 -1.22 -1.49
CA PHE A 37 -11.41 -0.10 -2.34
C PHE A 37 -11.03 1.16 -1.56
N ALA A 38 -11.52 1.36 -0.34
CA ALA A 38 -11.12 2.47 0.51
C ALA A 38 -9.68 2.38 1.04
N HIS A 39 -8.99 1.23 0.88
CA HIS A 39 -7.63 1.05 1.39
C HIS A 39 -6.62 2.00 0.72
N GLY A 40 -6.76 2.27 -0.58
CA GLY A 40 -5.95 3.27 -1.26
C GLY A 40 -6.16 4.68 -0.70
N ASP A 41 -7.39 5.03 -0.34
CA ASP A 41 -7.66 6.34 0.27
C ASP A 41 -7.19 6.42 1.73
N ILE A 42 -7.11 5.29 2.44
CA ILE A 42 -6.41 5.22 3.74
C ILE A 42 -4.92 5.51 3.57
N PHE A 43 -4.28 5.01 2.52
CA PHE A 43 -2.91 5.40 2.14
C PHE A 43 -2.78 6.91 1.92
N MET A 44 -3.69 7.52 1.18
CA MET A 44 -3.75 8.97 0.97
C MET A 44 -3.89 9.72 2.29
N VAL A 45 -4.82 9.33 3.15
CA VAL A 45 -4.98 9.92 4.50
C VAL A 45 -3.67 9.83 5.29
N GLY A 46 -2.98 8.68 5.22
CA GLY A 46 -1.67 8.48 5.84
C GLY A 46 -0.60 9.44 5.30
N ALA A 47 -0.57 9.67 3.98
CA ALA A 47 0.33 10.63 3.36
C ALA A 47 0.07 12.07 3.82
N PHE A 48 -1.21 12.48 3.92
CA PHE A 48 -1.57 13.80 4.45
C PHE A 48 -1.25 13.95 5.93
N ILE A 49 -1.48 12.94 6.76
CA ILE A 49 -1.08 12.94 8.17
C ILE A 49 0.43 13.09 8.28
N ALA A 50 1.20 12.36 7.47
CA ALA A 50 2.65 12.46 7.44
C ALA A 50 3.13 13.86 7.02
N LEU A 51 2.52 14.47 6.00
CA LEU A 51 2.82 15.83 5.58
C LEU A 51 2.56 16.84 6.71
N ILE A 52 1.37 16.79 7.32
CA ILE A 52 0.97 17.70 8.40
C ILE A 52 1.90 17.54 9.61
N ALA A 53 2.17 16.31 10.02
CA ALA A 53 3.07 16.02 11.14
C ALA A 53 4.49 16.53 10.86
N PHE A 54 4.99 16.34 9.64
CA PHE A 54 6.32 16.85 9.26
C PHE A 54 6.38 18.37 9.28
N LEU A 55 5.42 19.06 8.67
CA LEU A 55 5.37 20.53 8.67
C LEU A 55 5.21 21.10 10.09
N LEU A 56 4.44 20.43 10.94
CA LEU A 56 4.30 20.82 12.34
C LEU A 56 5.64 20.70 13.10
N LEU A 57 6.37 19.60 12.94
CA LEU A 57 7.68 19.43 13.57
C LEU A 57 8.69 20.46 13.09
N MET A 58 8.69 20.79 11.79
CA MET A 58 9.54 21.84 11.24
C MET A 58 9.19 23.22 11.83
N SER A 59 7.89 23.53 11.97
CA SER A 59 7.43 24.79 12.57
C SER A 59 7.79 24.92 14.06
N LEU A 60 7.92 23.79 14.76
CA LEU A 60 8.40 23.73 16.15
C LEU A 60 9.93 23.82 16.28
N GLY A 61 10.64 24.02 15.16
CA GLY A 61 12.09 24.21 15.15
C GLY A 61 12.91 22.92 15.20
N MET A 62 12.32 21.78 14.85
CA MET A 62 13.06 20.52 14.78
C MET A 62 14.01 20.52 13.57
N THR A 63 15.31 20.49 13.82
CA THR A 63 16.35 20.53 12.77
C THR A 63 16.91 19.15 12.40
N MET A 64 16.73 18.15 13.29
CA MET A 64 17.23 16.79 13.07
C MET A 64 16.26 15.99 12.17
N ILE A 65 16.49 16.03 10.86
CA ILE A 65 15.64 15.36 9.84
C ILE A 65 15.42 13.87 10.13
N PRO A 66 16.44 13.03 10.43
CA PRO A 66 16.20 11.62 10.69
C PRO A 66 15.26 11.36 11.88
N LEU A 67 15.40 12.12 12.95
CA LEU A 67 14.51 12.02 14.11
C LEU A 67 13.09 12.47 13.76
N ALA A 68 12.97 13.58 13.02
CA ALA A 68 11.68 14.06 12.55
C ALA A 68 10.94 12.99 11.70
N LEU A 69 11.64 12.31 10.79
CA LEU A 69 11.06 11.25 9.96
C LEU A 69 10.59 10.05 10.79
N VAL A 70 11.33 9.65 11.82
CA VAL A 70 10.91 8.56 12.73
C VAL A 70 9.66 8.96 13.52
N ILE A 71 9.59 10.17 14.03
CA ILE A 71 8.40 10.67 14.75
C ILE A 71 7.21 10.75 13.81
N VAL A 72 7.38 11.31 12.60
CA VAL A 72 6.33 11.40 11.57
C VAL A 72 5.83 10.01 11.22
N LEU A 73 6.72 9.05 11.04
CA LEU A 73 6.37 7.66 10.74
C LEU A 73 5.47 7.07 11.83
N ILE A 74 5.87 7.20 13.10
CA ILE A 74 5.11 6.67 14.24
C ILE A 74 3.74 7.34 14.34
N VAL A 75 3.69 8.67 14.22
CA VAL A 75 2.42 9.43 14.26
C VAL A 75 1.51 9.07 13.09
N ALA A 76 2.05 9.00 11.87
CA ALA A 76 1.29 8.62 10.70
C ALA A 76 0.73 7.19 10.83
N MET A 77 1.55 6.23 11.25
CA MET A 77 1.10 4.85 11.50
C MET A 77 0.00 4.78 12.56
N ALA A 78 0.17 5.44 13.69
CA ALA A 78 -0.79 5.40 14.80
C ALA A 78 -2.13 6.03 14.41
N LEU A 79 -2.13 7.23 13.85
CA LEU A 79 -3.36 7.93 13.45
C LEU A 79 -4.06 7.24 12.28
N THR A 80 -3.31 6.76 11.29
CA THR A 80 -3.91 6.04 10.16
C THR A 80 -4.44 4.67 10.59
N ALA A 81 -3.81 4.00 11.56
CA ALA A 81 -4.37 2.79 12.16
C ALA A 81 -5.73 3.04 12.82
N VAL A 82 -5.90 4.18 13.48
CA VAL A 82 -7.20 4.60 14.04
C VAL A 82 -8.22 4.82 12.92
N TRP A 83 -7.83 5.46 11.80
CA TRP A 83 -8.69 5.61 10.62
C TRP A 83 -9.12 4.26 10.05
N GLY A 84 -8.18 3.32 9.86
CA GLY A 84 -8.48 1.98 9.36
C GLY A 84 -9.43 1.20 10.29
N TRP A 85 -9.19 1.27 11.59
CA TRP A 85 -10.08 0.70 12.60
C TRP A 85 -11.48 1.33 12.57
N THR A 86 -11.57 2.65 12.41
CA THR A 86 -12.84 3.39 12.34
C THR A 86 -13.63 3.00 11.11
N VAL A 87 -12.97 2.93 9.95
CA VAL A 87 -13.58 2.49 8.69
C VAL A 87 -14.11 1.06 8.81
N GLU A 88 -13.36 0.16 9.41
CA GLU A 88 -13.83 -1.21 9.67
C GLU A 88 -15.08 -1.19 10.55
N ARG A 89 -15.04 -0.46 11.66
CA ARG A 89 -16.11 -0.48 12.66
C ARG A 89 -17.41 0.16 12.17
N ILE A 90 -17.33 1.23 11.39
CA ILE A 90 -18.50 1.99 10.92
C ILE A 90 -19.02 1.44 9.60
N ALA A 91 -18.13 1.12 8.66
CA ALA A 91 -18.52 0.78 7.29
C ALA A 91 -18.63 -0.72 7.03
N TYR A 92 -17.70 -1.53 7.56
CA TYR A 92 -17.63 -2.96 7.22
C TYR A 92 -18.29 -3.87 8.24
N ARG A 93 -18.12 -3.59 9.53
CA ARG A 93 -18.65 -4.43 10.61
C ARG A 93 -20.16 -4.63 10.57
N PRO A 94 -20.99 -3.58 10.33
CA PRO A 94 -22.44 -3.74 10.24
C PRO A 94 -22.90 -4.57 9.04
N LEU A 95 -22.05 -4.71 8.00
CA LEU A 95 -22.41 -5.35 6.74
C LEU A 95 -21.89 -6.78 6.58
N ARG A 96 -21.24 -7.34 7.61
CA ARG A 96 -20.61 -8.66 7.52
C ARG A 96 -21.56 -9.82 7.23
N GLU A 97 -22.81 -9.68 7.63
CA GLU A 97 -23.89 -10.68 7.42
C GLU A 97 -24.87 -10.25 6.31
N SER A 98 -24.58 -9.16 5.61
CA SER A 98 -25.43 -8.68 4.52
C SER A 98 -25.13 -9.39 3.20
N PHE A 99 -25.91 -9.08 2.16
CA PHE A 99 -25.68 -9.65 0.82
C PHE A 99 -24.28 -9.28 0.28
N ARG A 100 -23.71 -10.17 -0.53
CA ARG A 100 -22.30 -10.16 -0.93
C ARG A 100 -21.79 -8.83 -1.55
N LEU A 101 -22.67 -8.05 -2.21
CA LEU A 101 -22.29 -6.78 -2.84
C LEU A 101 -22.32 -5.57 -1.90
N ALA A 102 -22.99 -5.65 -0.73
CA ALA A 102 -23.14 -4.51 0.16
C ALA A 102 -21.80 -3.95 0.66
N PRO A 103 -20.84 -4.75 1.13
CA PRO A 103 -19.53 -4.25 1.52
C PRO A 103 -18.73 -3.67 0.35
N LEU A 104 -18.90 -4.17 -0.88
CA LEU A 104 -18.26 -3.63 -2.08
C LEU A 104 -18.74 -2.21 -2.38
N ILE A 105 -20.07 -2.01 -2.39
CA ILE A 105 -20.69 -0.70 -2.61
C ILE A 105 -20.25 0.28 -1.50
N THR A 106 -20.24 -0.20 -0.26
CA THR A 106 -19.79 0.61 0.89
C THR A 106 -18.31 0.97 0.81
N ALA A 107 -17.46 0.06 0.30
CA ALA A 107 -16.04 0.35 0.07
C ALA A 107 -15.85 1.50 -0.91
N ILE A 108 -16.59 1.50 -2.03
CA ILE A 108 -16.57 2.58 -3.02
C ILE A 108 -17.12 3.88 -2.40
N GLY A 109 -18.25 3.81 -1.68
CA GLY A 109 -18.79 4.97 -0.98
C GLY A 109 -17.83 5.56 0.05
N MET A 110 -17.13 4.72 0.81
CA MET A 110 -16.14 5.16 1.79
C MET A 110 -14.90 5.77 1.12
N SER A 111 -14.47 5.23 -0.02
CA SER A 111 -13.41 5.84 -0.85
C SER A 111 -13.79 7.29 -1.22
N ILE A 112 -14.99 7.50 -1.75
CA ILE A 112 -15.49 8.84 -2.10
C ILE A 112 -15.57 9.75 -0.87
N VAL A 113 -16.02 9.24 0.28
CA VAL A 113 -16.07 9.99 1.53
C VAL A 113 -14.68 10.46 1.97
N LEU A 114 -13.68 9.57 1.94
CA LEU A 114 -12.31 9.91 2.34
C LEU A 114 -11.67 10.94 1.39
N GLN A 115 -11.87 10.80 0.08
CA GLN A 115 -11.40 11.78 -0.91
C GLN A 115 -12.00 13.15 -0.68
N ASN A 116 -13.33 13.22 -0.53
CA ASN A 116 -14.03 14.49 -0.27
C ASN A 116 -13.64 15.07 1.10
N PHE A 117 -13.46 14.24 2.13
CA PHE A 117 -13.00 14.69 3.43
C PHE A 117 -11.62 15.38 3.33
N ILE A 118 -10.65 14.79 2.64
CA ILE A 118 -9.35 15.41 2.41
C ILE A 118 -9.49 16.66 1.54
N GLN A 119 -10.28 16.61 0.47
CA GLN A 119 -10.50 17.75 -0.42
C GLN A 119 -11.07 18.95 0.32
N VAL A 120 -12.07 18.75 1.18
CA VAL A 120 -12.71 19.83 1.95
C VAL A 120 -11.78 20.35 3.06
N SER A 121 -11.09 19.45 3.76
CA SER A 121 -10.24 19.83 4.91
C SER A 121 -8.91 20.43 4.50
N GLN A 122 -8.29 19.93 3.42
CA GLN A 122 -6.94 20.34 2.97
C GLN A 122 -6.96 21.18 1.69
N GLY A 123 -8.10 21.25 1.00
CA GLY A 123 -8.26 21.93 -0.27
C GLY A 123 -7.92 21.05 -1.47
N ALA A 124 -8.39 21.48 -2.66
CA ALA A 124 -8.25 20.73 -3.91
C ALA A 124 -6.87 20.88 -4.58
N ARG A 125 -6.04 21.80 -4.10
CA ARG A 125 -4.71 22.05 -4.70
C ARG A 125 -3.70 20.99 -4.22
N VAL A 126 -2.80 20.62 -5.11
CA VAL A 126 -1.64 19.78 -4.79
C VAL A 126 -0.82 20.37 -3.64
N LYS A 127 -0.33 19.52 -2.75
CA LYS A 127 0.48 19.91 -1.59
C LYS A 127 1.93 19.50 -1.84
N PRO A 128 2.82 20.47 -2.13
CA PRO A 128 4.23 20.17 -2.32
C PRO A 128 4.96 20.00 -0.97
N LEU A 129 5.95 19.13 -0.97
CA LEU A 129 6.96 19.00 0.07
C LEU A 129 8.33 19.15 -0.58
N GLN A 130 9.16 20.04 -0.05
CA GLN A 130 10.54 20.15 -0.52
C GLN A 130 11.30 18.85 -0.25
N PRO A 131 12.29 18.47 -1.11
CA PRO A 131 13.08 17.27 -0.92
C PRO A 131 13.73 17.25 0.47
N VAL A 132 13.33 16.29 1.29
CA VAL A 132 13.81 16.15 2.68
C VAL A 132 15.03 15.26 2.74
N VAL A 133 15.04 14.17 1.95
CA VAL A 133 16.14 13.23 1.85
C VAL A 133 16.88 13.51 0.54
N THR A 134 18.01 14.18 0.63
CA THR A 134 18.83 14.59 -0.53
C THR A 134 20.10 13.73 -0.64
N GLY A 135 20.75 13.81 -1.81
CA GLY A 135 21.98 13.07 -2.11
C GLY A 135 21.75 11.68 -2.65
N GLY A 136 22.83 11.04 -3.02
CA GLY A 136 22.83 9.70 -3.63
C GLY A 136 24.24 9.31 -4.07
N TYR A 137 24.33 8.13 -4.66
CA TYR A 137 25.58 7.55 -5.13
C TYR A 137 25.49 7.35 -6.64
N THR A 138 26.52 7.75 -7.37
CA THR A 138 26.68 7.42 -8.77
C THR A 138 27.29 6.02 -8.85
N LEU A 139 26.50 5.07 -9.37
CA LEU A 139 26.91 3.67 -9.47
C LEU A 139 27.74 3.40 -10.72
N PHE A 140 27.36 4.01 -11.84
CA PHE A 140 27.95 3.78 -13.14
C PHE A 140 27.72 4.98 -14.04
N GLN A 141 28.72 5.30 -14.87
CA GLN A 141 28.63 6.39 -15.85
C GLN A 141 28.95 5.84 -17.24
N GLU A 142 28.11 6.14 -18.21
CA GLU A 142 28.25 5.76 -19.61
C GLU A 142 28.12 7.03 -20.47
N GLY A 143 29.25 7.55 -20.90
CA GLY A 143 29.30 8.86 -21.59
C GLY A 143 28.79 9.98 -20.67
N ASP A 144 27.81 10.74 -21.15
CA ASP A 144 27.21 11.86 -20.41
C ASP A 144 26.08 11.40 -19.44
N PHE A 145 25.71 10.12 -19.46
CA PHE A 145 24.65 9.59 -18.62
C PHE A 145 25.19 8.87 -17.38
N ALA A 146 24.81 9.34 -16.20
CA ALA A 146 25.18 8.73 -14.92
C ALA A 146 23.99 7.99 -14.29
N VAL A 147 24.22 6.74 -13.89
CA VAL A 147 23.25 5.96 -13.10
C VAL A 147 23.38 6.38 -11.64
N ASN A 148 22.33 7.01 -11.12
CA ASN A 148 22.30 7.51 -9.75
C ASN A 148 21.32 6.70 -8.90
N LEU A 149 21.81 6.23 -7.75
CA LEU A 149 21.02 5.63 -6.69
C LEU A 149 20.79 6.68 -5.60
N SER A 150 19.59 7.25 -5.52
CA SER A 150 19.29 8.28 -4.54
C SER A 150 19.09 7.68 -3.12
N ASN A 151 19.42 8.46 -2.09
CA ASN A 151 19.23 8.05 -0.70
C ASN A 151 17.76 7.72 -0.39
N ILE A 152 16.81 8.40 -1.05
CA ILE A 152 15.38 8.10 -0.88
C ILE A 152 15.00 6.74 -1.47
N GLN A 153 15.58 6.32 -2.60
CA GLN A 153 15.34 5.00 -3.18
C GLN A 153 15.88 3.89 -2.27
N ILE A 154 17.06 4.09 -1.68
CA ILE A 154 17.61 3.17 -0.68
C ILE A 154 16.68 3.07 0.52
N LEU A 155 16.22 4.22 1.05
CA LEU A 155 15.29 4.27 2.17
C LEU A 155 14.00 3.51 1.88
N ILE A 156 13.42 3.69 0.69
CA ILE A 156 12.19 3.01 0.27
C ILE A 156 12.40 1.49 0.27
N VAL A 157 13.44 1.01 -0.42
CA VAL A 157 13.68 -0.43 -0.56
C VAL A 157 13.99 -1.08 0.79
N VAL A 158 14.86 -0.47 1.59
CA VAL A 158 15.24 -0.98 2.91
C VAL A 158 14.01 -1.01 3.85
N THR A 159 13.24 0.08 3.92
CA THR A 159 12.04 0.15 4.76
C THR A 159 11.03 -0.90 4.33
N THR A 160 10.82 -1.08 3.02
CA THR A 160 9.90 -2.08 2.48
C THR A 160 10.33 -3.50 2.84
N LEU A 161 11.61 -3.85 2.67
CA LEU A 161 12.12 -5.17 3.01
C LEU A 161 12.02 -5.47 4.52
N VAL A 162 12.35 -4.48 5.36
CA VAL A 162 12.22 -4.60 6.82
C VAL A 162 10.77 -4.82 7.20
N LEU A 163 9.85 -3.99 6.70
CA LEU A 163 8.43 -4.13 7.01
C LEU A 163 7.84 -5.43 6.48
N MET A 164 8.16 -5.82 5.25
CA MET A 164 7.73 -7.11 4.71
C MET A 164 8.18 -8.27 5.62
N THR A 165 9.45 -8.24 6.06
CA THR A 165 9.99 -9.28 6.95
C THR A 165 9.28 -9.29 8.31
N VAL A 166 9.11 -8.11 8.93
CA VAL A 166 8.40 -7.97 10.21
C VAL A 166 6.95 -8.48 10.08
N PHE A 167 6.26 -8.10 9.00
CA PHE A 167 4.90 -8.54 8.75
C PHE A 167 4.80 -10.04 8.50
N TRP A 168 5.68 -10.58 7.70
CA TRP A 168 5.76 -12.02 7.49
C TRP A 168 5.97 -12.77 8.81
N LEU A 169 6.84 -12.28 9.69
CA LEU A 169 7.05 -12.84 11.01
C LEU A 169 5.79 -12.71 11.90
N ILE A 170 5.13 -11.55 11.90
CA ILE A 170 3.88 -11.35 12.66
C ILE A 170 2.82 -12.37 12.21
N ILE A 171 2.59 -12.50 10.91
CA ILE A 171 1.55 -13.40 10.38
C ILE A 171 1.92 -14.87 10.57
N THR A 172 3.19 -15.27 10.45
CA THR A 172 3.59 -16.67 10.53
C THR A 172 3.82 -17.15 11.96
N ARG A 173 4.34 -16.29 12.85
CA ARG A 173 4.86 -16.70 14.16
C ARG A 173 4.03 -16.25 15.36
N THR A 174 3.15 -15.25 15.23
CA THR A 174 2.40 -14.70 16.39
C THR A 174 1.01 -15.33 16.56
N ALA A 175 0.40 -15.10 17.73
CA ALA A 175 -0.98 -15.50 18.02
C ALA A 175 -1.97 -14.76 17.09
N LEU A 176 -1.72 -13.48 16.78
CA LEU A 176 -2.55 -12.69 15.87
C LEU A 176 -2.57 -13.31 14.47
N GLY A 177 -1.42 -13.70 13.92
CA GLY A 177 -1.36 -14.36 12.63
C GLY A 177 -2.06 -15.73 12.60
N ARG A 178 -2.00 -16.50 13.70
CA ARG A 178 -2.78 -17.74 13.82
C ARG A 178 -4.28 -17.47 13.81
N SER A 179 -4.74 -16.47 14.59
CA SER A 179 -6.14 -16.06 14.64
C SER A 179 -6.63 -15.56 13.28
N GLN A 180 -5.79 -14.78 12.56
CA GLN A 180 -6.11 -14.27 11.22
C GLN A 180 -6.30 -15.44 10.24
N ARG A 181 -5.37 -16.39 10.17
CA ARG A 181 -5.48 -17.56 9.28
C ARG A 181 -6.67 -18.46 9.64
N ALA A 182 -7.00 -18.60 10.92
CA ALA A 182 -8.20 -19.33 11.35
C ALA A 182 -9.48 -18.63 10.85
N CYS A 183 -9.57 -17.31 11.01
CA CYS A 183 -10.70 -16.53 10.51
C CYS A 183 -10.81 -16.52 8.98
N GLU A 184 -9.69 -16.59 8.28
CA GLU A 184 -9.63 -16.69 6.81
C GLU A 184 -10.19 -18.03 6.31
N GLN A 185 -9.91 -19.12 7.03
CA GLN A 185 -10.41 -20.45 6.69
C GLN A 185 -11.90 -20.60 7.01
N ASP A 186 -12.29 -20.35 8.26
CA ASP A 186 -13.68 -20.43 8.70
C ASP A 186 -13.91 -19.58 9.96
N ARG A 187 -14.72 -18.52 9.83
CA ARG A 187 -15.02 -17.59 10.93
C ARG A 187 -15.85 -18.26 12.04
N LEU A 188 -16.80 -19.15 11.66
CA LEU A 188 -17.64 -19.83 12.63
C LEU A 188 -16.82 -20.79 13.46
N MET A 189 -16.02 -21.64 12.83
CA MET A 189 -15.13 -22.58 13.53
C MET A 189 -14.06 -21.87 14.35
N ALA A 190 -13.51 -20.75 13.84
CA ALA A 190 -12.59 -19.92 14.61
C ALA A 190 -13.24 -19.37 15.89
N SER A 191 -14.49 -18.89 15.81
CA SER A 191 -15.22 -18.39 16.98
C SER A 191 -15.50 -19.50 18.00
N LEU A 192 -15.91 -20.68 17.55
CA LEU A 192 -16.14 -21.86 18.39
C LEU A 192 -14.85 -22.34 19.06
N SER A 193 -13.70 -22.11 18.43
CA SER A 193 -12.38 -22.40 18.97
C SER A 193 -11.84 -21.32 19.92
N GLY A 194 -12.66 -20.32 20.28
CA GLY A 194 -12.31 -19.26 21.23
C GLY A 194 -11.58 -18.06 20.62
N VAL A 195 -11.47 -17.97 19.28
CA VAL A 195 -10.90 -16.80 18.60
C VAL A 195 -11.92 -15.66 18.59
N ASN A 196 -11.52 -14.49 19.09
CA ASN A 196 -12.34 -13.29 18.96
C ASN A 196 -12.24 -12.74 17.55
N VAL A 197 -13.19 -13.16 16.68
CA VAL A 197 -13.23 -12.81 15.25
C VAL A 197 -13.28 -11.29 15.04
N ASP A 198 -14.11 -10.59 15.80
CA ASP A 198 -14.25 -9.13 15.70
C ASP A 198 -12.94 -8.39 15.97
N ARG A 199 -12.28 -8.75 17.07
CA ARG A 199 -10.99 -8.15 17.43
C ARG A 199 -9.91 -8.47 16.39
N THR A 200 -9.91 -9.70 15.87
CA THR A 200 -8.94 -10.12 14.86
C THR A 200 -9.11 -9.30 13.56
N ILE A 201 -10.34 -9.13 13.08
CA ILE A 201 -10.63 -8.34 11.89
C ILE A 201 -10.25 -6.87 12.11
N SER A 202 -10.69 -6.27 13.22
CA SER A 202 -10.38 -4.85 13.53
C SER A 202 -8.87 -4.60 13.63
N LEU A 203 -8.10 -5.51 14.24
CA LEU A 203 -6.65 -5.42 14.30
C LEU A 203 -6.00 -5.56 12.91
N THR A 204 -6.51 -6.45 12.06
CA THR A 204 -6.01 -6.61 10.69
C THR A 204 -6.20 -5.32 9.88
N PHE A 205 -7.35 -4.64 10.00
CA PHE A 205 -7.57 -3.35 9.38
C PHE A 205 -6.63 -2.26 9.90
N ALA A 206 -6.47 -2.17 11.22
CA ALA A 206 -5.58 -1.19 11.83
C ALA A 206 -4.12 -1.39 11.38
N ILE A 207 -3.67 -2.63 11.33
CA ILE A 207 -2.32 -2.97 10.89
C ILE A 207 -2.14 -2.69 9.40
N GLY A 208 -3.10 -3.09 8.54
CA GLY A 208 -3.07 -2.78 7.11
C GLY A 208 -3.03 -1.27 6.85
N ALA A 209 -3.80 -0.49 7.62
CA ALA A 209 -3.81 0.97 7.56
C ALA A 209 -2.48 1.59 8.02
N ALA A 210 -1.84 1.04 9.06
CA ALA A 210 -0.52 1.47 9.49
C ALA A 210 0.54 1.26 8.38
N LEU A 211 0.48 0.13 7.66
CA LEU A 211 1.34 -0.09 6.48
C LEU A 211 1.07 0.89 5.34
N ALA A 212 -0.21 1.14 5.08
CA ALA A 212 -0.60 2.12 4.07
C ALA A 212 -0.04 3.53 4.42
N ALA A 213 0.01 3.89 5.71
CA ALA A 213 0.63 5.15 6.14
C ALA A 213 2.13 5.20 5.86
N VAL A 214 2.85 4.08 6.06
CA VAL A 214 4.28 4.03 5.71
C VAL A 214 4.47 4.22 4.20
N ALA A 215 3.69 3.51 3.39
CA ALA A 215 3.71 3.69 1.94
C ALA A 215 3.38 5.15 1.55
N GLY A 216 2.42 5.79 2.25
CA GLY A 216 2.04 7.19 2.06
C GLY A 216 3.18 8.16 2.37
N LEU A 217 3.89 7.95 3.47
CA LEU A 217 5.09 8.73 3.80
C LEU A 217 6.20 8.54 2.74
N LEU A 218 6.48 7.31 2.34
CA LEU A 218 7.50 7.02 1.33
C LEU A 218 7.13 7.61 -0.03
N TYR A 219 5.85 7.55 -0.42
CA TYR A 219 5.33 8.19 -1.63
C TYR A 219 5.51 9.71 -1.59
N LEU A 220 5.14 10.35 -0.48
CA LEU A 220 5.31 11.79 -0.26
C LEU A 220 6.78 12.20 -0.37
N LEU A 221 7.70 11.44 0.24
CA LEU A 221 9.14 11.71 0.18
C LEU A 221 9.74 11.49 -1.21
N TYR A 222 9.19 10.52 -1.97
CA TYR A 222 9.68 10.17 -3.32
C TYR A 222 9.23 11.17 -4.39
N TYR A 223 7.92 11.49 -4.40
CA TYR A 223 7.36 12.40 -5.41
C TYR A 223 7.41 13.87 -5.01
N GLY A 224 7.52 14.18 -3.73
CA GLY A 224 7.52 15.55 -3.21
C GLY A 224 6.19 16.28 -3.38
N VAL A 225 5.12 15.58 -3.77
CA VAL A 225 3.80 16.18 -3.99
C VAL A 225 2.70 15.15 -3.75
N ILE A 226 1.62 15.60 -3.11
CA ILE A 226 0.40 14.81 -2.92
C ILE A 226 -0.84 15.65 -3.19
N ASP A 227 -1.93 14.97 -3.57
CA ASP A 227 -3.25 15.55 -3.74
C ASP A 227 -4.33 14.62 -3.16
N PHE A 228 -5.58 15.07 -3.16
CA PHE A 228 -6.71 14.33 -2.60
C PHE A 228 -7.15 13.11 -3.44
N TYR A 229 -6.56 12.87 -4.59
CA TYR A 229 -6.93 11.80 -5.51
C TYR A 229 -5.87 10.70 -5.64
N ILE A 230 -4.67 10.91 -5.06
CA ILE A 230 -3.58 9.92 -5.13
C ILE A 230 -3.99 8.55 -4.60
N GLY A 231 -4.89 8.52 -3.61
CA GLY A 231 -5.38 7.29 -2.99
C GLY A 231 -6.08 6.37 -3.98
N PHE A 232 -6.94 6.93 -4.82
CA PHE A 232 -7.65 6.16 -5.83
C PHE A 232 -6.69 5.57 -6.87
N VAL A 233 -5.81 6.39 -7.45
CA VAL A 233 -4.89 5.96 -8.50
C VAL A 233 -3.88 4.92 -7.98
N ALA A 234 -3.19 5.22 -6.89
CA ALA A 234 -2.24 4.29 -6.27
C ALA A 234 -2.95 3.05 -5.72
N GLY A 235 -4.17 3.22 -5.21
CA GLY A 235 -5.00 2.14 -4.70
C GLY A 235 -5.36 1.12 -5.77
N ILE A 236 -5.82 1.55 -6.95
CA ILE A 236 -6.13 0.63 -8.07
C ILE A 236 -4.86 -0.10 -8.54
N LYS A 237 -3.72 0.58 -8.62
CA LYS A 237 -2.44 -0.06 -9.00
C LYS A 237 -1.99 -1.09 -7.98
N ALA A 238 -2.08 -0.76 -6.69
CA ALA A 238 -1.74 -1.70 -5.62
C ALA A 238 -2.73 -2.87 -5.53
N PHE A 239 -4.01 -2.65 -5.79
CA PHE A 239 -4.99 -3.71 -5.96
C PHE A 239 -4.61 -4.62 -7.13
N THR A 240 -4.28 -4.02 -8.29
CA THR A 240 -3.77 -4.76 -9.45
C THR A 240 -2.55 -5.61 -9.08
N ALA A 241 -1.62 -5.04 -8.32
CA ALA A 241 -0.45 -5.74 -7.81
C ALA A 241 -0.81 -6.91 -6.89
N ALA A 242 -1.77 -6.73 -5.98
CA ALA A 242 -2.23 -7.78 -5.08
C ALA A 242 -2.88 -8.95 -5.84
N VAL A 243 -3.71 -8.64 -6.83
CA VAL A 243 -4.36 -9.64 -7.70
C VAL A 243 -3.33 -10.36 -8.56
N PHE A 244 -2.44 -9.61 -9.21
CA PHE A 244 -1.36 -10.15 -10.03
C PHE A 244 -0.45 -11.10 -9.23
N GLY A 245 -0.08 -10.70 -8.02
CA GLY A 245 0.78 -11.49 -7.13
C GLY A 245 0.10 -12.73 -6.55
N GLY A 246 -1.23 -12.73 -6.51
CA GLY A 246 -2.07 -13.77 -5.89
C GLY A 246 -2.60 -13.30 -4.53
N ILE A 247 -3.89 -12.99 -4.49
CA ILE A 247 -4.56 -12.50 -3.29
C ILE A 247 -4.44 -13.54 -2.16
N GLY A 248 -4.15 -13.10 -0.94
CA GLY A 248 -3.89 -13.99 0.21
C GLY A 248 -2.40 -14.32 0.42
N SER A 249 -1.52 -14.03 -0.55
CA SER A 249 -0.08 -14.25 -0.44
C SER A 249 0.67 -12.94 -0.23
N LEU A 250 1.26 -12.73 0.98
CA LEU A 250 2.07 -11.53 1.26
C LEU A 250 3.29 -11.41 0.32
N PRO A 251 4.10 -12.48 0.11
CA PRO A 251 5.17 -12.42 -0.88
C PRO A 251 4.67 -12.18 -2.30
N GLY A 252 3.51 -12.76 -2.64
CA GLY A 252 2.86 -12.54 -3.94
C GLY A 252 2.51 -11.08 -4.15
N ALA A 253 1.84 -10.44 -3.21
CA ALA A 253 1.48 -9.03 -3.29
C ALA A 253 2.72 -8.12 -3.46
N MET A 254 3.81 -8.43 -2.77
CA MET A 254 5.07 -7.70 -2.93
C MET A 254 5.67 -7.87 -4.32
N LEU A 255 5.74 -9.10 -4.83
CA LEU A 255 6.21 -9.38 -6.19
C LEU A 255 5.32 -8.70 -7.24
N GLY A 256 3.99 -8.75 -7.05
CA GLY A 256 3.04 -8.03 -7.89
C GLY A 256 3.30 -6.53 -7.91
N GLY A 257 3.55 -5.93 -6.74
CA GLY A 257 3.93 -4.53 -6.62
C GLY A 257 5.20 -4.18 -7.39
N LEU A 258 6.24 -5.01 -7.25
CA LEU A 258 7.50 -4.83 -7.99
C LEU A 258 7.27 -4.92 -9.51
N VAL A 259 6.51 -5.90 -9.98
CA VAL A 259 6.22 -6.05 -11.41
C VAL A 259 5.43 -4.86 -11.96
N ILE A 260 4.38 -4.41 -11.26
CA ILE A 260 3.59 -3.25 -11.69
C ILE A 260 4.45 -1.98 -11.71
N GLY A 261 5.28 -1.75 -10.69
CA GLY A 261 6.21 -0.62 -10.65
C GLY A 261 7.25 -0.65 -11.78
N LEU A 262 7.78 -1.83 -12.11
CA LEU A 262 8.68 -2.01 -13.24
C LEU A 262 7.98 -1.74 -14.58
N ILE A 263 6.78 -2.29 -14.80
CA ILE A 263 6.00 -2.07 -16.02
C ILE A 263 5.73 -0.57 -16.21
N GLU A 264 5.25 0.11 -15.17
CA GLU A 264 4.96 1.54 -15.23
C GLU A 264 6.20 2.36 -15.55
N THR A 265 7.32 2.04 -14.92
CA THR A 265 8.58 2.78 -15.12
C THR A 265 9.17 2.53 -16.49
N PHE A 266 9.24 1.27 -16.93
CA PHE A 266 9.76 0.95 -18.27
C PHE A 266 8.85 1.47 -19.38
N TRP A 267 7.53 1.38 -19.20
CA TRP A 267 6.59 1.94 -20.18
C TRP A 267 6.77 3.45 -20.31
N SER A 268 6.85 4.17 -19.17
CA SER A 268 7.07 5.62 -19.16
C SER A 268 8.42 6.04 -19.76
N ALA A 269 9.41 5.17 -19.72
CA ALA A 269 10.77 5.45 -20.20
C ALA A 269 10.95 5.20 -21.72
N TYR A 270 10.28 4.18 -22.26
CA TYR A 270 10.48 3.74 -23.65
C TYR A 270 9.28 3.98 -24.55
N PHE A 271 8.10 4.27 -23.98
CA PHE A 271 6.86 4.56 -24.69
C PHE A 271 6.25 5.88 -24.20
N THR A 272 4.98 6.11 -24.51
CA THR A 272 4.26 7.32 -24.10
C THR A 272 3.77 7.21 -22.65
N ILE A 273 4.04 8.25 -21.87
CA ILE A 273 3.72 8.31 -20.42
C ILE A 273 2.21 8.18 -20.14
N GLU A 274 1.37 8.65 -21.09
CA GLU A 274 -0.09 8.66 -20.97
C GLU A 274 -0.70 7.26 -20.91
N TYR A 275 -0.03 6.26 -21.52
CA TYR A 275 -0.52 4.86 -21.56
C TYR A 275 0.11 3.94 -20.52
N LYS A 276 0.88 4.47 -19.56
CA LYS A 276 1.54 3.65 -18.52
C LYS A 276 0.54 2.85 -17.67
N ASP A 277 -0.61 3.45 -17.36
CA ASP A 277 -1.67 2.79 -16.58
C ASP A 277 -2.40 1.74 -17.41
N VAL A 278 -2.60 2.02 -18.70
CA VAL A 278 -3.16 1.03 -19.64
C VAL A 278 -2.25 -0.19 -19.73
N ALA A 279 -0.93 0.00 -19.80
CA ALA A 279 0.03 -1.10 -19.83
C ALA A 279 -0.04 -1.97 -18.55
N ALA A 280 -0.08 -1.33 -17.38
CA ALA A 280 -0.18 -2.04 -16.10
C ALA A 280 -1.48 -2.85 -15.99
N PHE A 281 -2.63 -2.26 -16.37
CA PHE A 281 -3.92 -2.96 -16.33
C PHE A 281 -4.08 -4.03 -17.43
N SER A 282 -3.50 -3.80 -18.61
CA SER A 282 -3.47 -4.83 -19.67
C SER A 282 -2.67 -6.05 -19.21
N MET A 283 -1.54 -5.83 -18.53
CA MET A 283 -0.77 -6.93 -17.97
C MET A 283 -1.54 -7.71 -16.90
N LEU A 284 -2.34 -7.01 -16.06
CA LEU A 284 -3.25 -7.69 -15.13
C LEU A 284 -4.23 -8.57 -15.87
N ALA A 285 -4.89 -8.05 -16.92
CA ALA A 285 -5.86 -8.81 -17.69
C ALA A 285 -5.23 -10.07 -18.31
N ILE A 286 -4.04 -9.93 -18.89
CA ILE A 286 -3.28 -11.05 -19.47
C ILE A 286 -2.99 -12.11 -18.41
N VAL A 287 -2.46 -11.67 -17.25
CA VAL A 287 -2.12 -12.62 -16.18
C VAL A 287 -3.36 -13.33 -15.64
N LEU A 288 -4.48 -12.64 -15.45
CA LEU A 288 -5.71 -13.29 -14.97
C LEU A 288 -6.29 -14.32 -15.97
N ILE A 289 -6.06 -14.12 -17.27
CA ILE A 289 -6.47 -15.12 -18.29
C ILE A 289 -5.64 -16.41 -18.17
N PHE A 290 -4.32 -16.29 -17.98
CA PHE A 290 -3.42 -17.45 -17.94
C PHE A 290 -3.20 -18.01 -16.53
N PHE A 291 -3.27 -17.16 -15.51
CA PHE A 291 -3.04 -17.48 -14.10
C PHE A 291 -4.17 -16.87 -13.23
N PRO A 292 -5.37 -17.46 -13.22
CA PRO A 292 -6.54 -16.89 -12.54
C PRO A 292 -6.36 -16.73 -11.03
N THR A 293 -5.44 -17.49 -10.42
CA THR A 293 -5.09 -17.38 -8.99
C THR A 293 -3.98 -16.34 -8.72
N GLY A 294 -3.44 -15.69 -9.75
CA GLY A 294 -2.22 -14.89 -9.67
C GLY A 294 -0.95 -15.74 -9.62
N LEU A 295 0.22 -15.08 -9.51
CA LEU A 295 1.53 -15.77 -9.57
C LEU A 295 1.80 -16.71 -8.39
N LEU A 296 1.43 -16.32 -7.16
CA LEU A 296 1.67 -17.08 -5.93
C LEU A 296 0.38 -17.29 -5.10
N GLY A 297 -0.77 -17.17 -5.74
CA GLY A 297 -2.07 -17.42 -5.12
C GLY A 297 -2.28 -18.91 -4.83
N ARG A 298 -3.13 -19.18 -3.84
CA ARG A 298 -3.57 -20.54 -3.55
C ARG A 298 -4.88 -20.81 -4.30
N PRO A 299 -5.05 -22.00 -4.91
CA PRO A 299 -6.34 -22.36 -5.47
C PRO A 299 -7.40 -22.32 -4.37
N GLU A 300 -8.52 -21.66 -4.61
CA GLU A 300 -9.69 -21.73 -3.72
C GLU A 300 -10.22 -23.18 -3.76
N VAL A 301 -10.22 -23.81 -2.59
CA VAL A 301 -10.91 -25.10 -2.44
C VAL A 301 -12.39 -24.77 -2.36
N GLU A 302 -13.15 -25.09 -3.40
CA GLU A 302 -14.62 -25.02 -3.34
C GLU A 302 -15.08 -25.84 -2.13
N LYS A 303 -15.65 -25.16 -1.15
CA LYS A 303 -16.32 -25.84 -0.03
C LYS A 303 -17.66 -26.32 -0.57
N VAL A 304 -17.75 -27.62 -0.82
CA VAL A 304 -18.99 -28.32 -1.14
C VAL A 304 -19.89 -28.37 0.09
#